data_2693036539001f8cfc615d7c815d9180
#
_entry.id   2693036539001f8cfc615d7c815d9180
#
_cell.length_a   1.000
_cell.length_b   1.000
_cell.length_c   1.000
_cell.angle_alpha   90.00
_cell.angle_beta   90.00
_cell.angle_gamma   90.00
#
_symmetry.space_group_name_H-M   'P 1'
#
loop_
_entity.id
_entity.type
_entity.pdbx_description
1 polymer ?
#
loop_
_entity_poly.entity_id
_entity_poly.type
_entity_poly.pdbx_seq_one_letter_code
_entity_poly.pdbx_strand_id
1 'polypeptide(L)'
;MTVTDTLVENSRRYEEGFDKGDLPLPPGKKIAILACMDARLNPYGLLGLEEGDAHVIRNAGGVVDDDAIRSLSISQNLLGTEEIVLVHHTDCGMLTFTDEEFAGKLEAEAGERPSWSAHAFTSPEDDVRSGIEKIRSSPFIPHTTTCGASSMTCMRGS
;
A
#
# COMPACT_ATOMS: atom_id res chain seq x y z
N MET A 1 -4.84 -16.73 25.88
CA MET A 1 -4.63 -15.40 25.28
C MET A 1 -4.14 -15.59 23.85
N THR A 2 -4.82 -15.00 22.89
CA THR A 2 -4.44 -15.06 21.48
C THR A 2 -3.45 -13.92 21.15
N VAL A 3 -2.82 -14.00 19.96
CA VAL A 3 -2.01 -12.88 19.46
C VAL A 3 -2.86 -11.62 19.34
N THR A 4 -4.10 -11.75 18.87
CA THR A 4 -5.04 -10.62 18.77
C THR A 4 -5.25 -9.94 20.12
N ASP A 5 -5.47 -10.70 21.17
CA ASP A 5 -5.66 -10.15 22.53
C ASP A 5 -4.45 -9.35 22.97
N THR A 6 -3.25 -9.86 22.71
CA THR A 6 -2.00 -9.17 23.04
C THR A 6 -1.87 -7.85 22.27
N LEU A 7 -2.21 -7.84 20.98
CA LEU A 7 -2.13 -6.62 20.15
C LEU A 7 -3.18 -5.58 20.58
N VAL A 8 -4.38 -6.01 20.95
CA VAL A 8 -5.43 -5.11 21.46
C VAL A 8 -4.99 -4.49 22.79
N GLU A 9 -4.37 -5.28 23.69
CA GLU A 9 -3.82 -4.74 24.93
C GLU A 9 -2.70 -3.72 24.68
N ASN A 10 -1.82 -3.99 23.72
CA ASN A 10 -0.79 -3.03 23.31
C ASN A 10 -1.39 -1.71 22.78
N SER A 11 -2.49 -1.80 22.03
CA SER A 11 -3.24 -0.63 21.55
C SER A 11 -3.70 0.25 22.71
N ARG A 12 -4.27 -0.34 23.74
CA ARG A 12 -4.73 0.40 24.93
C ARG A 12 -3.59 1.15 25.62
N ARG A 13 -2.44 0.50 25.77
CA ARG A 13 -1.26 1.13 26.37
C ARG A 13 -0.71 2.27 25.50
N TYR A 14 -0.74 2.10 24.20
CA TYR A 14 -0.33 3.14 23.26
C TYR A 14 -1.24 4.38 23.37
N GLU A 15 -2.55 4.16 23.45
CA GLU A 15 -3.54 5.24 23.59
C GLU A 15 -3.33 6.05 24.88
N GLU A 16 -2.94 5.42 25.99
CA GLU A 16 -2.67 6.10 27.26
C GLU A 16 -1.54 7.12 27.18
N GLY A 17 -0.54 6.89 26.32
CA GLY A 17 0.59 7.79 26.11
C GLY A 17 0.49 8.63 24.85
N PHE A 18 -0.63 8.53 24.09
CA PHE A 18 -0.76 9.23 22.82
C PHE A 18 -0.98 10.73 23.04
N ASP A 19 -0.07 11.54 22.49
CA ASP A 19 -0.04 13.00 22.66
C ASP A 19 -0.12 13.78 21.34
N LYS A 20 -0.46 13.10 20.23
CA LYS A 20 -0.47 13.68 18.87
C LYS A 20 -1.88 13.86 18.32
N GLY A 21 -2.90 13.86 19.18
CA GLY A 21 -4.30 13.99 18.78
C GLY A 21 -4.67 15.36 18.19
N ASP A 22 -3.82 16.36 18.34
CA ASP A 22 -3.99 17.70 17.79
C ASP A 22 -3.35 17.89 16.40
N LEU A 23 -2.71 16.86 15.85
CA LEU A 23 -2.22 16.90 14.48
C LEU A 23 -3.36 17.20 13.50
N PRO A 24 -3.12 18.01 12.44
CA PRO A 24 -4.14 18.28 11.44
C PRO A 24 -4.59 17.00 10.72
N LEU A 25 -5.87 16.94 10.35
CA LEU A 25 -6.41 15.83 9.58
C LEU A 25 -5.71 15.67 8.20
N PRO A 26 -5.48 16.73 7.41
CA PRO A 26 -4.71 16.61 6.18
C PRO A 26 -3.23 16.29 6.46
N PRO A 27 -2.62 15.38 5.70
CA PRO A 27 -1.20 15.06 5.85
C PRO A 27 -0.29 16.27 5.65
N GLY A 28 0.66 16.46 6.59
CA GLY A 28 1.53 17.63 6.59
C GLY A 28 2.48 17.72 5.39
N LYS A 29 2.90 16.59 4.84
CA LYS A 29 3.75 16.55 3.64
C LYS A 29 2.96 16.50 2.33
N LYS A 30 1.64 16.51 2.39
CA LYS A 30 0.74 16.50 1.23
C LYS A 30 1.01 15.37 0.26
N ILE A 31 1.32 14.19 0.78
CA ILE A 31 1.72 13.02 0.00
C ILE A 31 0.94 11.79 0.42
N ALA A 32 0.67 10.91 -0.54
CA ALA A 32 0.15 9.57 -0.31
C ALA A 32 1.17 8.53 -0.77
N ILE A 33 1.35 7.50 0.05
CA ILE A 33 2.23 6.37 -0.22
C ILE A 33 1.36 5.14 -0.48
N LEU A 34 1.64 4.41 -1.55
CA LEU A 34 1.06 3.10 -1.79
C LEU A 34 2.17 2.06 -1.73
N ALA A 35 2.11 1.17 -0.75
CA ALA A 35 3.16 0.21 -0.47
C ALA A 35 2.62 -1.22 -0.39
N CYS A 36 3.53 -2.19 -0.59
CA CYS A 36 3.22 -3.59 -0.34
C CYS A 36 2.96 -3.85 1.15
N MET A 37 2.08 -4.79 1.44
CA MET A 37 1.76 -5.22 2.79
C MET A 37 2.80 -6.15 3.43
N ASP A 38 3.89 -6.48 2.73
CA ASP A 38 4.92 -7.39 3.20
C ASP A 38 5.35 -7.02 4.63
N ALA A 39 5.37 -8.05 5.51
CA ALA A 39 5.65 -7.85 6.93
C ALA A 39 7.06 -7.30 7.21
N ARG A 40 7.98 -7.44 6.25
CA ARG A 40 9.36 -6.96 6.35
C ARG A 40 9.51 -5.49 5.93
N LEU A 41 8.52 -4.95 5.21
CA LEU A 41 8.54 -3.58 4.67
C LEU A 41 7.95 -2.60 5.68
N ASN A 42 8.74 -1.63 6.10
CA ASN A 42 8.30 -0.53 6.97
C ASN A 42 8.38 0.79 6.20
N PRO A 43 7.28 1.27 5.63
CA PRO A 43 7.28 2.53 4.86
C PRO A 43 7.71 3.75 5.68
N TYR A 44 7.34 3.81 6.95
CA TYR A 44 7.73 4.93 7.83
C TYR A 44 9.24 4.99 8.01
N GLY A 45 9.85 3.85 8.34
CA GLY A 45 11.31 3.78 8.49
C GLY A 45 12.04 4.03 7.18
N LEU A 46 11.56 3.43 6.09
CA LEU A 46 12.17 3.54 4.77
C LEU A 46 12.18 4.98 4.25
N LEU A 47 11.08 5.70 4.43
CA LEU A 47 10.86 7.03 3.84
C LEU A 47 11.08 8.17 4.85
N GLY A 48 11.41 7.85 6.09
CA GLY A 48 11.62 8.86 7.12
C GLY A 48 10.35 9.61 7.51
N LEU A 49 9.22 8.89 7.59
CA LEU A 49 7.92 9.48 7.91
C LEU A 49 7.62 9.38 9.41
N GLU A 50 6.92 10.39 9.90
CA GLU A 50 6.31 10.42 11.23
C GLU A 50 4.79 10.47 11.13
N GLU A 51 4.09 10.25 12.25
CA GLU A 51 2.64 10.39 12.29
C GLU A 51 2.23 11.79 11.83
N GLY A 52 1.20 11.87 10.99
CA GLY A 52 0.70 13.11 10.43
C GLY A 52 1.37 13.56 9.13
N ASP A 53 2.47 12.92 8.71
CA ASP A 53 3.21 13.32 7.51
C ASP A 53 2.52 12.94 6.20
N ALA A 54 1.96 11.74 6.12
CA ALA A 54 1.49 11.16 4.85
C ALA A 54 0.31 10.21 5.07
N HIS A 55 -0.49 10.00 4.04
CA HIS A 55 -1.34 8.83 3.97
C HIS A 55 -0.47 7.63 3.55
N VAL A 56 -0.59 6.51 4.26
CA VAL A 56 0.12 5.27 3.93
C VAL A 56 -0.92 4.19 3.65
N ILE A 57 -1.04 3.82 2.39
CA ILE A 57 -1.99 2.82 1.90
C ILE A 57 -1.19 1.55 1.60
N ARG A 58 -1.68 0.40 2.05
CA ARG A 58 -0.99 -0.88 1.83
C ARG A 58 -1.95 -1.93 1.31
N ASN A 59 -1.46 -2.72 0.34
CA ASN A 59 -2.17 -3.90 -0.15
C ASN A 59 -1.17 -4.98 -0.58
N ALA A 60 -1.69 -6.13 -1.00
CA ALA A 60 -0.85 -7.19 -1.54
C ALA A 60 -0.15 -6.72 -2.82
N GLY A 61 1.17 -6.58 -2.75
CA GLY A 61 2.01 -6.16 -3.87
C GLY A 61 2.18 -4.66 -4.03
N GLY A 62 1.46 -3.82 -3.29
CA GLY A 62 1.48 -2.37 -3.52
C GLY A 62 0.97 -2.00 -4.90
N VAL A 63 -0.03 -2.73 -5.40
CA VAL A 63 -0.56 -2.57 -6.76
C VAL A 63 -1.63 -1.48 -6.84
N VAL A 64 -1.73 -0.83 -7.99
CA VAL A 64 -2.76 0.16 -8.25
C VAL A 64 -4.01 -0.57 -8.76
N ASP A 65 -4.86 -0.98 -7.82
CA ASP A 65 -6.17 -1.56 -8.08
C ASP A 65 -7.29 -0.52 -7.92
N ASP A 66 -8.54 -0.93 -8.05
CA ASP A 66 -9.68 -0.02 -7.92
C ASP A 66 -9.76 0.62 -6.53
N ASP A 67 -9.45 -0.14 -5.48
CA ASP A 67 -9.45 0.43 -4.12
C ASP A 67 -8.30 1.41 -3.90
N ALA A 68 -7.13 1.17 -4.48
CA ALA A 68 -6.03 2.12 -4.46
C ALA A 68 -6.41 3.42 -5.17
N ILE A 69 -7.04 3.35 -6.34
CA ILE A 69 -7.55 4.55 -7.03
C ILE A 69 -8.58 5.28 -6.16
N ARG A 70 -9.52 4.57 -5.56
CA ARG A 70 -10.51 5.15 -4.63
C ARG A 70 -9.82 5.87 -3.48
N SER A 71 -8.85 5.23 -2.83
CA SER A 71 -8.13 5.79 -1.68
C SER A 71 -7.30 7.00 -2.07
N LEU A 72 -6.60 6.96 -3.20
CA LEU A 72 -5.81 8.10 -3.71
C LEU A 72 -6.71 9.26 -4.11
N SER A 73 -7.87 8.98 -4.70
CA SER A 73 -8.85 10.01 -5.05
C SER A 73 -9.36 10.74 -3.80
N ILE A 74 -9.70 10.01 -2.75
CA ILE A 74 -10.13 10.58 -1.46
C ILE A 74 -8.99 11.41 -0.85
N SER A 75 -7.79 10.86 -0.87
CA SER A 75 -6.59 11.52 -0.35
C SER A 75 -6.38 12.90 -0.97
N GLN A 76 -6.51 13.01 -2.28
CA GLN A 76 -6.28 14.27 -2.99
C GLN A 76 -7.50 15.20 -2.95
N ASN A 77 -8.69 14.68 -3.26
CA ASN A 77 -9.88 15.52 -3.39
C ASN A 77 -10.41 16.05 -2.05
N LEU A 78 -10.29 15.26 -0.98
CA LEU A 78 -10.87 15.61 0.32
C LEU A 78 -9.83 15.98 1.38
N LEU A 79 -8.59 15.51 1.25
CA LEU A 79 -7.58 15.64 2.30
C LEU A 79 -6.31 16.36 1.84
N GLY A 80 -6.32 16.92 0.65
CA GLY A 80 -5.34 17.90 0.19
C GLY A 80 -3.97 17.38 -0.20
N THR A 81 -3.80 16.06 -0.40
CA THR A 81 -2.52 15.54 -0.90
C THR A 81 -2.32 15.86 -2.38
N GLU A 82 -1.07 15.95 -2.81
CA GLU A 82 -0.71 16.40 -4.16
C GLU A 82 0.29 15.48 -4.85
N GLU A 83 1.00 14.65 -4.09
CA GLU A 83 2.04 13.77 -4.59
C GLU A 83 1.74 12.32 -4.23
N ILE A 84 2.29 11.38 -5.01
CA ILE A 84 2.11 9.95 -4.82
C ILE A 84 3.46 9.25 -4.95
N VAL A 85 3.76 8.32 -4.04
CA VAL A 85 4.91 7.42 -4.14
C VAL A 85 4.43 5.98 -4.08
N LEU A 86 4.84 5.17 -5.06
CA LEU A 86 4.64 3.72 -5.08
C LEU A 86 5.88 3.04 -4.52
N VAL A 87 5.71 2.15 -3.55
CA VAL A 87 6.81 1.44 -2.90
C VAL A 87 6.68 -0.06 -3.15
N HIS A 88 7.63 -0.61 -3.88
CA HIS A 88 7.81 -2.05 -4.08
C HIS A 88 9.04 -2.52 -3.32
N HIS A 89 9.28 -3.83 -3.31
CA HIS A 89 10.45 -4.43 -2.66
C HIS A 89 10.87 -5.68 -3.41
N THR A 90 12.11 -6.11 -3.18
CA THR A 90 12.61 -7.39 -3.70
C THR A 90 11.98 -8.57 -2.94
N ASP A 91 12.00 -9.74 -3.52
CA ASP A 91 11.47 -10.97 -2.92
C ASP A 91 10.00 -10.84 -2.52
N CYS A 92 9.21 -10.17 -3.36
CA CYS A 92 7.78 -9.99 -3.13
C CYS A 92 7.02 -11.30 -3.38
N GLY A 93 6.09 -11.63 -2.51
CA GLY A 93 5.22 -12.80 -2.67
C GLY A 93 4.42 -12.80 -3.98
N MET A 94 4.15 -11.63 -4.54
CA MET A 94 3.43 -11.47 -5.81
C MET A 94 4.21 -12.02 -7.02
N LEU A 95 5.50 -12.29 -6.86
CA LEU A 95 6.34 -12.92 -7.89
C LEU A 95 6.27 -14.45 -7.87
N THR A 96 5.61 -15.05 -6.89
CA THR A 96 5.66 -16.49 -6.62
C THR A 96 4.51 -17.29 -7.22
N PHE A 97 3.51 -16.64 -7.80
CA PHE A 97 2.33 -17.26 -8.37
C PHE A 97 1.80 -16.47 -9.56
N THR A 98 0.91 -17.09 -10.35
CA THR A 98 0.16 -16.39 -11.39
C THR A 98 -1.29 -16.17 -10.93
N ASP A 99 -1.97 -15.21 -11.53
CA ASP A 99 -3.39 -14.94 -11.26
C ASP A 99 -4.24 -16.18 -11.50
N GLU A 100 -3.97 -16.92 -12.59
CA GLU A 100 -4.70 -18.13 -12.93
C GLU A 100 -4.48 -19.27 -11.93
N GLU A 101 -3.26 -19.49 -11.48
CA GLU A 101 -2.96 -20.49 -10.45
C GLU A 101 -3.70 -20.20 -9.15
N PHE A 102 -3.70 -18.95 -8.72
CA PHE A 102 -4.38 -18.57 -7.48
C PHE A 102 -5.89 -18.64 -7.61
N ALA A 103 -6.46 -18.13 -8.70
CA ALA A 103 -7.90 -18.22 -8.94
C ALA A 103 -8.38 -19.68 -9.02
N GLY A 104 -7.59 -20.56 -9.67
CA GLY A 104 -7.88 -21.99 -9.74
C GLY A 104 -7.84 -22.67 -8.38
N LYS A 105 -6.88 -22.32 -7.53
CA LYS A 105 -6.78 -22.82 -6.15
C LYS A 105 -8.03 -22.41 -5.34
N LEU A 106 -8.43 -21.17 -5.41
CA LEU A 106 -9.62 -20.67 -4.71
C LEU A 106 -10.90 -21.35 -5.19
N GLU A 107 -11.04 -21.53 -6.51
CA GLU A 107 -12.18 -22.23 -7.08
C GLU A 107 -12.27 -23.68 -6.59
N ALA A 108 -11.13 -24.38 -6.51
CA ALA A 108 -11.07 -25.75 -6.01
C ALA A 108 -11.45 -25.84 -4.52
N GLU A 109 -11.07 -24.87 -3.72
CA GLU A 109 -11.32 -24.86 -2.27
C GLU A 109 -12.70 -24.30 -1.89
N ALA A 110 -13.12 -23.22 -2.57
CA ALA A 110 -14.34 -22.49 -2.21
C ALA A 110 -15.56 -22.85 -3.08
N GLY A 111 -15.36 -23.52 -4.21
CA GLY A 111 -16.43 -23.87 -5.14
C GLY A 111 -16.80 -22.74 -6.11
N GLU A 112 -16.16 -21.59 -6.01
CA GLU A 112 -16.38 -20.48 -6.94
C GLU A 112 -15.09 -19.70 -7.20
N ARG A 113 -15.02 -19.09 -8.36
CA ARG A 113 -13.89 -18.29 -8.78
C ARG A 113 -14.09 -16.84 -8.32
N PRO A 114 -13.06 -16.16 -7.74
CA PRO A 114 -13.23 -14.77 -7.33
C PRO A 114 -13.47 -13.85 -8.53
N SER A 115 -14.26 -12.79 -8.31
CA SER A 115 -14.52 -11.77 -9.33
C SER A 115 -13.39 -10.77 -9.51
N TRP A 116 -12.48 -10.69 -8.54
CA TRP A 116 -11.33 -9.78 -8.55
C TRP A 116 -10.07 -10.49 -9.04
N SER A 117 -9.14 -9.71 -9.57
CA SER A 117 -7.79 -10.19 -9.92
C SER A 117 -6.85 -10.09 -8.72
N ALA A 118 -5.95 -11.05 -8.57
CA ALA A 118 -4.89 -10.98 -7.56
C ALA A 118 -3.79 -9.98 -7.94
N HIS A 119 -3.70 -9.59 -9.20
CA HIS A 119 -2.68 -8.66 -9.72
C HIS A 119 -1.25 -9.13 -9.50
N ALA A 120 -0.98 -10.43 -9.66
CA ALA A 120 0.38 -10.97 -9.64
C ALA A 120 1.21 -10.34 -10.77
N PHE A 121 2.50 -10.20 -10.56
CA PHE A 121 3.40 -9.64 -11.56
C PHE A 121 4.74 -10.39 -11.59
N THR A 122 5.44 -10.33 -12.73
CA THR A 122 6.74 -10.95 -12.92
C THR A 122 7.88 -9.94 -12.84
N SER A 123 7.60 -8.66 -13.06
CA SER A 123 8.57 -7.56 -13.01
C SER A 123 8.03 -6.44 -12.12
N PRO A 124 8.65 -6.18 -10.95
CA PRO A 124 8.28 -5.05 -10.11
C PRO A 124 8.34 -3.71 -10.84
N GLU A 125 9.34 -3.51 -11.70
CA GLU A 125 9.51 -2.28 -12.47
C GLU A 125 8.36 -2.08 -13.45
N ASP A 126 7.93 -3.13 -14.13
CA ASP A 126 6.80 -3.05 -15.07
C ASP A 126 5.49 -2.81 -14.33
N ASP A 127 5.31 -3.41 -13.16
CA ASP A 127 4.14 -3.16 -12.34
C ASP A 127 4.08 -1.71 -11.85
N VAL A 128 5.20 -1.13 -11.43
CA VAL A 128 5.29 0.28 -11.06
C VAL A 128 4.92 1.19 -12.24
N ARG A 129 5.46 0.93 -13.41
CA ARG A 129 5.14 1.71 -14.62
C ARG A 129 3.67 1.61 -14.97
N SER A 130 3.12 0.40 -14.93
CA SER A 130 1.68 0.16 -15.14
C SER A 130 0.84 0.90 -14.09
N GLY A 131 1.23 0.88 -12.83
CA GLY A 131 0.56 1.60 -11.76
C GLY A 131 0.56 3.10 -11.95
N ILE A 132 1.70 3.68 -12.32
CA ILE A 132 1.82 5.11 -12.63
C ILE A 132 0.89 5.48 -13.80
N GLU A 133 0.85 4.65 -14.84
CA GLU A 133 -0.03 4.90 -15.99
C GLU A 133 -1.51 4.84 -15.60
N LYS A 134 -1.92 3.89 -14.77
CA LYS A 134 -3.28 3.82 -14.24
C LYS A 134 -3.67 5.07 -13.44
N ILE A 135 -2.75 5.57 -12.63
CA ILE A 135 -2.95 6.81 -11.87
C ILE A 135 -3.13 7.99 -12.82
N ARG A 136 -2.23 8.14 -13.78
CA ARG A 136 -2.26 9.26 -14.73
C ARG A 136 -3.48 9.25 -15.64
N SER A 137 -3.97 8.09 -16.00
CA SER A 137 -5.15 7.96 -16.86
C SER A 137 -6.48 8.04 -16.11
N SER A 138 -6.46 8.02 -14.78
CA SER A 138 -7.68 8.13 -13.99
C SER A 138 -8.20 9.57 -13.97
N PRO A 139 -9.47 9.78 -14.34
CA PRO A 139 -10.07 11.12 -14.25
C PRO A 139 -10.38 11.55 -12.81
N PHE A 140 -10.23 10.65 -11.83
CA PHE A 140 -10.58 10.88 -10.43
C PHE A 140 -9.39 11.29 -9.57
N ILE A 141 -8.18 11.32 -10.12
CA ILE A 141 -6.96 11.75 -9.44
C ILE A 141 -6.46 13.04 -10.10
N PRO A 142 -6.67 14.21 -9.45
CA PRO A 142 -6.36 15.50 -10.09
C PRO A 142 -4.88 15.82 -10.19
N HIS A 143 -4.03 15.31 -9.28
CA HIS A 143 -2.59 15.63 -9.25
C HIS A 143 -1.77 14.37 -9.57
N THR A 144 -1.26 14.26 -10.79
CA THR A 144 -0.52 13.09 -11.28
C THR A 144 0.88 13.40 -11.81
N THR A 145 1.29 14.67 -11.79
CA THR A 145 2.60 15.11 -12.30
C THR A 145 3.75 14.63 -11.44
N THR A 146 3.55 14.57 -10.11
CA THR A 146 4.55 14.05 -9.18
C THR A 146 4.10 12.69 -8.68
N CYS A 147 4.48 11.66 -9.44
CA CYS A 147 4.23 10.27 -9.11
C CYS A 147 5.58 9.54 -9.20
N GLY A 148 6.15 9.23 -8.06
CA GLY A 148 7.45 8.60 -7.93
C GLY A 148 7.36 7.14 -7.53
N ALA A 149 8.51 6.48 -7.50
CA ALA A 149 8.62 5.09 -7.07
C ALA A 149 9.88 4.88 -6.24
N SER A 150 9.78 3.95 -5.30
CA SER A 150 10.91 3.51 -4.49
C SER A 150 10.88 1.99 -4.38
N SER A 151 12.05 1.39 -4.20
CA SER A 151 12.17 -0.05 -4.01
C SER A 151 13.13 -0.34 -2.86
N MET A 152 12.72 -1.25 -2.00
CA MET A 152 13.54 -1.71 -0.88
C MET A 152 14.04 -3.13 -1.13
N THR A 153 15.30 -3.39 -0.82
CA THR A 153 15.86 -4.74 -0.83
C THR A 153 15.52 -5.45 0.47
N CYS A 154 14.69 -6.48 0.39
CA CYS A 154 14.31 -7.31 1.53
C CYS A 154 15.25 -8.51 1.74
N MET A 155 16.18 -8.75 0.82
CA MET A 155 17.17 -9.80 0.99
C MET A 155 18.21 -9.36 2.00
N ARG A 156 18.51 -10.25 2.94
CA ARG A 156 19.66 -10.02 3.83
C ARG A 156 20.90 -9.96 2.97
N GLY A 157 21.67 -8.92 3.12
CA GLY A 157 22.98 -8.86 2.54
C GLY A 157 23.76 -10.11 2.95
N SER A 158 24.19 -10.85 1.99
CA SER A 158 25.10 -11.97 2.21
C SER A 158 26.43 -11.43 2.71
#